data_68d06357a4d64b0f78a3acacedd328af
#
_entry.id   68d06357a4d64b0f78a3acacedd328af
#
_cell.length_a   1.000
_cell.length_b   1.000
_cell.length_c   1.000
_cell.angle_alpha   90.00
_cell.angle_beta   90.00
_cell.angle_gamma   90.00
#
_symmetry.space_group_name_H-M   'P 1'
#
loop_
_entity.id
_entity.type
_entity.pdbx_description
1 polymer ?
#
loop_
_entity_poly.entity_id
_entity_poly.type
_entity_poly.pdbx_seq_one_letter_code
_entity_poly.pdbx_strand_id
1 'polypeptide(L)'
;MTEIGLVSCTKKKREESSSPAELYMESPYFRKMREFCEANHDLWYILSAKYGVLEPYGEPIESYNETLRDSTVEEKREWAKSVFEQLQAKDSLEKDITLFIHAGKDYYGELLPLLEQTDTEVRIPTEGLGLGEKMAWYNDRI
;
A
#
# COMPACT_ATOMS: atom_id res chain seq x y z
N MET A 1 17.86 9.30 -6.21
CA MET A 1 16.68 9.25 -5.32
C MET A 1 15.74 8.16 -5.80
N THR A 2 15.24 7.34 -4.90
CA THR A 2 14.35 6.24 -5.23
C THR A 2 12.94 6.53 -4.76
N GLU A 3 11.96 6.35 -5.64
CA GLU A 3 10.55 6.49 -5.32
C GLU A 3 9.92 5.11 -5.19
N ILE A 4 9.29 4.86 -4.04
CA ILE A 4 8.62 3.60 -3.76
C ILE A 4 7.13 3.85 -3.51
N GLY A 5 6.27 3.19 -4.27
CA GLY A 5 4.84 3.24 -4.06
C GLY A 5 4.38 2.15 -3.09
N LEU A 6 3.49 2.49 -2.19
CA LEU A 6 2.84 1.54 -1.28
C LEU A 6 1.35 1.56 -1.58
N VAL A 7 0.84 0.48 -2.13
CA VAL A 7 -0.54 0.38 -2.61
C VAL A 7 -1.35 -0.50 -1.68
N SER A 8 -2.44 0.03 -1.14
CA SER A 8 -3.28 -0.75 -0.23
C SER A 8 -3.98 -1.90 -0.97
N CYS A 9 -4.15 -3.01 -0.28
CA CYS A 9 -4.99 -4.09 -0.75
C CYS A 9 -6.44 -3.61 -0.80
N THR A 10 -7.27 -4.32 -1.53
CA THR A 10 -8.69 -4.01 -1.67
C THR A 10 -9.52 -5.20 -1.24
N LYS A 11 -10.80 -4.95 -0.92
CA LYS A 11 -11.73 -6.00 -0.49
C LYS A 11 -11.95 -6.99 -1.62
N LYS A 12 -12.10 -6.50 -2.85
CA LYS A 12 -12.36 -7.34 -4.02
C LYS A 12 -11.07 -8.04 -4.44
N LYS A 13 -11.11 -9.37 -4.45
CA LYS A 13 -9.97 -10.24 -4.74
C LYS A 13 -10.41 -11.43 -5.57
N ARG A 14 -9.46 -12.03 -6.28
CA ARG A 14 -9.70 -13.31 -6.96
C ARG A 14 -9.89 -14.39 -5.89
N GLU A 15 -10.72 -15.37 -6.17
CA GLU A 15 -10.93 -16.49 -5.25
C GLU A 15 -9.73 -17.45 -5.26
N GLU A 16 -9.06 -17.54 -6.40
CA GLU A 16 -7.92 -18.42 -6.60
C GLU A 16 -6.64 -17.82 -6.04
N SER A 17 -5.73 -18.67 -5.59
CA SER A 17 -4.39 -18.28 -5.24
C SER A 17 -3.74 -17.58 -6.43
N SER A 18 -3.12 -16.45 -6.19
CA SER A 18 -2.53 -15.61 -7.26
C SER A 18 -1.32 -14.86 -6.71
N SER A 19 -0.43 -14.42 -7.60
CA SER A 19 0.60 -13.48 -7.20
C SER A 19 -0.08 -12.25 -6.60
N PRO A 20 0.55 -11.53 -5.66
CA PRO A 20 -0.09 -10.37 -5.06
C PRO A 20 -0.58 -9.35 -6.07
N ALA A 21 0.20 -9.08 -7.13
CA ALA A 21 -0.20 -8.12 -8.16
C ALA A 21 -1.48 -8.52 -8.90
N GLU A 22 -1.75 -9.83 -9.04
CA GLU A 22 -2.93 -10.33 -9.74
C GLU A 22 -4.13 -10.51 -8.81
N LEU A 23 -3.89 -10.76 -7.53
CA LEU A 23 -4.96 -11.08 -6.57
C LEU A 23 -6.04 -10.01 -6.51
N TYR A 24 -5.67 -8.74 -6.59
CA TYR A 24 -6.58 -7.61 -6.43
C TYR A 24 -7.07 -7.03 -7.75
N MET A 25 -6.74 -7.65 -8.88
CA MET A 25 -7.03 -7.09 -10.21
C MET A 25 -8.50 -6.99 -10.57
N GLU A 26 -9.39 -7.60 -9.80
CA GLU A 26 -10.82 -7.41 -9.98
C GLU A 26 -11.31 -6.06 -9.46
N SER A 27 -10.50 -5.37 -8.65
CA SER A 27 -10.83 -4.04 -8.16
C SER A 27 -10.39 -2.97 -9.17
N PRO A 28 -11.31 -2.15 -9.70
CA PRO A 28 -10.93 -1.04 -10.58
C PRO A 28 -9.98 -0.05 -9.90
N TYR A 29 -10.19 0.18 -8.61
CA TYR A 29 -9.33 1.09 -7.83
C TYR A 29 -7.91 0.55 -7.74
N PHE A 30 -7.75 -0.74 -7.44
CA PHE A 30 -6.42 -1.34 -7.38
C PHE A 30 -5.71 -1.25 -8.74
N ARG A 31 -6.43 -1.55 -9.83
CA ARG A 31 -5.82 -1.47 -11.18
C ARG A 31 -5.28 -0.07 -11.48
N LYS A 32 -6.01 0.96 -11.06
CA LYS A 32 -5.58 2.35 -11.29
C LYS A 32 -4.34 2.71 -10.47
N MET A 33 -4.33 2.32 -9.20
CA MET A 33 -3.17 2.55 -8.35
C MET A 33 -1.93 1.83 -8.89
N ARG A 34 -2.09 0.58 -9.30
CA ARG A 34 -1.00 -0.21 -9.87
C ARG A 34 -0.45 0.45 -11.14
N GLU A 35 -1.33 0.81 -12.06
CA GLU A 35 -0.92 1.44 -13.32
C GLU A 35 -0.13 2.72 -13.06
N PHE A 36 -0.61 3.55 -12.14
CA PHE A 36 0.09 4.78 -11.76
C PHE A 36 1.47 4.48 -11.18
N CYS A 37 1.57 3.52 -10.27
CA CYS A 37 2.84 3.18 -9.64
C CYS A 37 3.84 2.61 -10.63
N GLU A 38 3.40 1.74 -11.54
CA GLU A 38 4.29 1.15 -12.54
C GLU A 38 4.84 2.21 -13.50
N ALA A 39 4.06 3.26 -13.77
CA ALA A 39 4.47 4.33 -14.67
C ALA A 39 5.33 5.41 -14.00
N ASN A 40 5.17 5.63 -12.70
CA ASN A 40 5.73 6.81 -12.02
C ASN A 40 6.74 6.53 -10.91
N HIS A 41 6.77 5.32 -10.35
CA HIS A 41 7.68 4.99 -9.25
C HIS A 41 8.71 3.95 -9.68
N ASP A 42 9.85 3.96 -9.00
CA ASP A 42 10.92 3.01 -9.30
C ASP A 42 10.57 1.59 -8.85
N LEU A 43 9.90 1.48 -7.70
CA LEU A 43 9.45 0.22 -7.12
C LEU A 43 8.07 0.44 -6.51
N TRP A 44 7.35 -0.65 -6.27
CA TRP A 44 6.11 -0.58 -5.53
C TRP A 44 5.87 -1.87 -4.76
N TYR A 45 5.16 -1.76 -3.66
CA TYR A 45 4.77 -2.89 -2.81
C TYR A 45 3.28 -2.78 -2.51
N ILE A 46 2.69 -3.88 -2.07
CA ILE A 46 1.29 -3.91 -1.65
C ILE A 46 1.23 -3.94 -0.13
N LEU A 47 0.36 -3.12 0.45
CA LEU A 47 0.08 -3.14 1.88
C LEU A 47 -1.14 -4.04 2.10
N SER A 48 -0.89 -5.25 2.59
CA SER A 48 -1.93 -6.23 2.86
C SER A 48 -2.37 -6.19 4.31
N ALA A 49 -3.68 -6.19 4.54
CA ALA A 49 -4.22 -6.24 5.90
C ALA A 49 -3.80 -7.51 6.64
N LYS A 50 -3.58 -8.60 5.93
CA LYS A 50 -3.18 -9.89 6.50
C LYS A 50 -1.67 -10.08 6.56
N TYR A 51 -0.97 -9.76 5.46
CA TYR A 51 0.44 -10.11 5.31
C TYR A 51 1.42 -8.94 5.50
N GLY A 52 0.91 -7.71 5.63
CA GLY A 52 1.78 -6.53 5.70
C GLY A 52 2.30 -6.15 4.32
N VAL A 53 3.62 -6.07 4.16
CA VAL A 53 4.24 -5.71 2.89
C VAL A 53 4.36 -6.93 1.98
N LEU A 54 3.81 -6.84 0.78
CA LEU A 54 3.89 -7.90 -0.21
C LEU A 54 4.65 -7.44 -1.45
N GLU A 55 5.50 -8.32 -1.96
CA GLU A 55 6.14 -8.16 -3.26
C GLU A 55 5.07 -8.40 -4.34
N PRO A 56 4.83 -7.44 -5.26
CA PRO A 56 3.74 -7.60 -6.25
C PRO A 56 3.86 -8.84 -7.12
N TYR A 57 5.08 -9.19 -7.48
CA TYR A 57 5.35 -10.31 -8.38
C TYR A 57 5.96 -11.51 -7.66
N GLY A 58 5.76 -11.58 -6.35
CA GLY A 58 6.25 -12.68 -5.53
C GLY A 58 5.40 -13.93 -5.62
N GLU A 59 5.65 -14.84 -4.69
CA GLU A 59 4.94 -16.12 -4.63
C GLU A 59 3.43 -15.93 -4.52
N PRO A 60 2.64 -16.82 -5.13
CA PRO A 60 1.18 -16.77 -5.01
C PRO A 60 0.74 -16.84 -3.55
N ILE A 61 -0.28 -16.08 -3.23
CA ILE A 61 -0.92 -16.10 -1.91
C ILE A 61 -2.40 -16.43 -2.07
N GLU A 62 -3.00 -16.95 -1.02
CA GLU A 62 -4.42 -17.27 -1.02
C GLU A 62 -5.25 -16.02 -0.75
N SER A 63 -6.48 -16.02 -1.26
CA SER A 63 -7.44 -14.96 -0.98
C SER A 63 -7.77 -14.95 0.52
N TYR A 64 -8.09 -13.78 1.04
CA TYR A 64 -8.41 -13.60 2.46
C TYR A 64 -9.46 -12.49 2.61
N ASN A 65 -10.06 -12.42 3.81
CA ASN A 65 -11.11 -11.44 4.08
C ASN A 65 -10.73 -10.38 5.11
N GLU A 66 -9.54 -10.47 5.70
CA GLU A 66 -9.07 -9.50 6.69
C GLU A 66 -9.00 -8.10 6.09
N THR A 67 -9.46 -7.10 6.84
CA THR A 67 -9.40 -5.70 6.45
C THR A 67 -9.08 -4.84 7.68
N LEU A 68 -8.29 -3.80 7.50
CA LEU A 68 -8.00 -2.87 8.58
C LEU A 68 -9.17 -1.95 8.91
N ARG A 69 -10.11 -1.82 7.99
CA ARG A 69 -11.28 -0.96 8.19
C ARG A 69 -12.04 -1.34 9.47
N ASP A 70 -12.16 -2.63 9.74
CA ASP A 70 -12.92 -3.13 10.88
C ASP A 70 -12.02 -3.48 12.08
N SER A 71 -10.73 -3.17 12.00
CA SER A 71 -9.77 -3.45 13.07
C SER A 71 -9.81 -2.37 14.15
N THR A 72 -9.44 -2.76 15.37
CA THR A 72 -9.27 -1.81 16.48
C THR A 72 -8.02 -0.95 16.26
N VAL A 73 -7.91 0.14 17.01
CA VAL A 73 -6.72 0.99 16.97
C VAL A 73 -5.47 0.19 17.36
N GLU A 74 -5.58 -0.70 18.36
CA GLU A 74 -4.46 -1.53 18.79
C GLU A 74 -4.03 -2.49 17.67
N GLU A 75 -4.98 -3.11 16.99
CA GLU A 75 -4.69 -4.00 15.86
C GLU A 75 -4.02 -3.25 14.72
N LYS A 76 -4.48 -2.03 14.44
CA LYS A 76 -3.85 -1.18 13.41
C LYS A 76 -2.42 -0.80 13.79
N ARG A 77 -2.16 -0.55 15.06
CA ARG A 77 -0.81 -0.24 15.55
C ARG A 77 0.12 -1.44 15.42
N GLU A 78 -0.35 -2.62 15.76
CA GLU A 78 0.43 -3.85 15.61
C GLU A 78 0.75 -4.11 14.14
N TRP A 79 -0.24 -3.92 13.27
CA TRP A 79 -0.06 -4.04 11.84
C TRP A 79 0.99 -3.03 11.32
N ALA A 80 0.85 -1.78 11.73
CA ALA A 80 1.77 -0.71 11.31
C ALA A 80 3.20 -1.00 11.74
N LYS A 81 3.37 -1.51 12.97
CA LYS A 81 4.68 -1.89 13.49
C LYS A 81 5.30 -3.00 12.65
N SER A 82 4.51 -4.02 12.31
CA SER A 82 4.97 -5.10 11.44
C SER A 82 5.39 -4.60 10.07
N VAL A 83 4.57 -3.73 9.47
CA VAL A 83 4.89 -3.12 8.17
C VAL A 83 6.18 -2.31 8.25
N PHE A 84 6.33 -1.52 9.30
CA PHE A 84 7.53 -0.72 9.53
C PHE A 84 8.79 -1.60 9.57
N GLU A 85 8.74 -2.69 10.32
CA GLU A 85 9.84 -3.64 10.42
C GLU A 85 10.15 -4.30 9.08
N GLN A 86 9.12 -4.65 8.31
CA GLN A 86 9.29 -5.22 6.98
C GLN A 86 9.94 -4.23 6.00
N LEU A 87 9.54 -2.95 6.07
CA LEU A 87 10.15 -1.92 5.23
C LEU A 87 11.61 -1.69 5.61
N GLN A 88 11.94 -1.73 6.90
CA GLN A 88 13.33 -1.63 7.35
C GLN A 88 14.17 -2.79 6.81
N ALA A 89 13.62 -4.00 6.86
CA ALA A 89 14.32 -5.19 6.35
C ALA A 89 14.56 -5.14 4.85
N LYS A 90 13.78 -4.35 4.11
CA LYS A 90 13.94 -4.15 2.67
C LYS A 90 14.77 -2.92 2.33
N ASP A 91 15.41 -2.29 3.32
CA ASP A 91 16.18 -1.06 3.15
C ASP A 91 15.37 0.06 2.50
N SER A 92 14.06 0.10 2.77
CA SER A 92 13.13 1.07 2.18
C SER A 92 12.95 2.33 3.02
N LEU A 93 13.65 2.46 4.15
CA LEU A 93 13.53 3.60 5.06
C LEU A 93 14.85 4.38 5.15
N GLU A 94 15.35 4.82 3.99
CA GLU A 94 16.59 5.56 3.88
C GLU A 94 16.32 7.01 3.47
N LYS A 95 17.26 7.90 3.73
CA LYS A 95 17.08 9.33 3.46
C LYS A 95 16.95 9.69 1.98
N ASP A 96 17.44 8.84 1.10
CA ASP A 96 17.36 9.05 -0.35
C ASP A 96 16.12 8.36 -0.97
N ILE A 97 15.21 7.90 -0.12
CA ILE A 97 13.97 7.25 -0.55
C ILE A 97 12.78 8.15 -0.23
N THR A 98 11.84 8.23 -1.17
CA THR A 98 10.53 8.85 -0.96
C THR A 98 9.48 7.76 -1.06
N LEU A 99 8.67 7.62 -0.01
CA LEU A 99 7.54 6.69 0.00
C LEU A 99 6.28 7.42 -0.42
N PHE A 100 5.59 6.88 -1.43
CA PHE A 100 4.30 7.39 -1.88
C PHE A 100 3.22 6.42 -1.43
N ILE A 101 2.43 6.81 -0.44
CA ILE A 101 1.40 5.95 0.11
C ILE A 101 0.09 6.13 -0.65
N HIS A 102 -0.30 5.11 -1.40
CA HIS A 102 -1.56 5.04 -2.14
C HIS A 102 -2.53 4.17 -1.33
N ALA A 103 -3.08 4.77 -0.27
CA ALA A 103 -3.91 4.04 0.67
C ALA A 103 -4.82 4.99 1.43
N GLY A 104 -5.86 4.45 2.06
CA GLY A 104 -6.73 5.21 2.93
C GLY A 104 -6.16 5.29 4.34
N LYS A 105 -6.80 6.13 5.15
CA LYS A 105 -6.36 6.44 6.51
C LYS A 105 -6.28 5.21 7.42
N ASP A 106 -7.13 4.19 7.19
CA ASP A 106 -7.08 2.96 7.97
C ASP A 106 -5.73 2.25 7.85
N TYR A 107 -5.01 2.48 6.74
CA TYR A 107 -3.70 1.88 6.49
C TYR A 107 -2.57 2.80 6.90
N TYR A 108 -2.61 4.09 6.54
CA TYR A 108 -1.47 4.95 6.83
C TYR A 108 -1.52 5.65 8.18
N GLY A 109 -2.70 5.74 8.83
CA GLY A 109 -2.88 6.53 10.04
C GLY A 109 -1.94 6.17 11.18
N GLU A 110 -1.76 4.89 11.46
CA GLU A 110 -0.87 4.43 12.52
C GLU A 110 0.56 4.18 12.02
N LEU A 111 0.73 4.01 10.70
CA LEU A 111 2.04 3.83 10.10
C LEU A 111 2.81 5.15 9.99
N LEU A 112 2.11 6.23 9.68
CA LEU A 112 2.72 7.54 9.44
C LEU A 112 3.58 8.04 10.61
N PRO A 113 3.13 7.96 11.88
CA PRO A 113 3.98 8.39 13.00
C PRO A 113 5.30 7.62 13.10
N LEU A 114 5.30 6.33 12.73
CA LEU A 114 6.52 5.53 12.74
C LEU A 114 7.47 5.98 11.63
N LEU A 115 6.93 6.24 10.43
CA LEU A 115 7.71 6.69 9.28
C LEU A 115 8.30 8.09 9.51
N GLU A 116 7.60 8.95 10.23
CA GLU A 116 8.07 10.30 10.54
C GLU A 116 9.30 10.30 11.43
N GLN A 117 9.61 9.19 12.12
CA GLN A 117 10.80 9.05 12.95
C GLN A 117 12.05 8.69 12.12
N THR A 118 11.87 8.43 10.85
CA THR A 118 12.97 8.09 9.93
C THR A 118 13.33 9.31 9.08
N ASP A 119 14.43 9.20 8.32
CA ASP A 119 14.85 10.24 7.39
C ASP A 119 14.16 10.12 6.03
N THR A 120 13.29 9.12 5.86
CA THR A 120 12.58 8.88 4.62
C THR A 120 11.49 9.92 4.43
N GLU A 121 11.41 10.50 3.24
CA GLU A 121 10.32 11.39 2.89
C GLU A 121 9.06 10.58 2.61
N VAL A 122 7.92 11.05 3.10
CA VAL A 122 6.64 10.37 2.92
C VAL A 122 5.64 11.32 2.28
N ARG A 123 4.96 10.85 1.24
CA ARG A 123 3.90 11.60 0.56
C ARG A 123 2.66 10.73 0.42
N ILE A 124 1.50 11.36 0.54
CA ILE A 124 0.20 10.68 0.39
C ILE A 124 -0.57 11.45 -0.68
N PRO A 125 -0.39 11.10 -1.97
CA PRO A 125 -0.92 11.91 -3.09
C PRO A 125 -2.42 12.16 -3.05
N THR A 126 -3.20 11.19 -2.54
CA THR A 126 -4.67 11.31 -2.51
C THR A 126 -5.21 11.53 -1.10
N GLU A 127 -4.38 12.05 -0.20
CA GLU A 127 -4.80 12.33 1.17
C GLU A 127 -6.01 13.27 1.20
N GLY A 128 -7.01 12.92 1.99
CA GLY A 128 -8.19 13.75 2.16
C GLY A 128 -9.27 13.59 1.09
N LEU A 129 -9.01 12.82 0.04
CA LEU A 129 -9.97 12.58 -1.02
C LEU A 129 -10.87 11.38 -0.71
N GLY A 130 -12.15 11.47 -1.12
CA GLY A 130 -13.04 10.31 -1.08
C GLY A 130 -12.74 9.37 -2.23
N LEU A 131 -13.37 8.17 -2.23
CA LEU A 131 -13.07 7.15 -3.23
C LEU A 131 -13.27 7.63 -4.67
N GLY A 132 -14.40 8.29 -4.95
CA GLY A 132 -14.67 8.81 -6.30
C GLY A 132 -13.64 9.84 -6.74
N GLU A 133 -13.22 10.71 -5.82
CA GLU A 133 -12.20 11.71 -6.09
C GLU A 133 -10.82 11.07 -6.32
N LYS A 134 -10.49 10.02 -5.57
CA LYS A 134 -9.25 9.27 -5.78
C LYS A 134 -9.23 8.63 -7.15
N MET A 135 -10.33 8.00 -7.56
CA MET A 135 -10.45 7.39 -8.87
C MET A 135 -10.23 8.42 -9.99
N ALA A 136 -10.84 9.59 -9.85
CA ALA A 136 -10.65 10.68 -10.82
C ALA A 136 -9.19 11.15 -10.84
N TRP A 137 -8.55 11.25 -9.67
CA TRP A 137 -7.16 11.66 -9.57
C TRP A 137 -6.25 10.73 -10.37
N TYR A 138 -6.44 9.42 -10.23
CA TYR A 138 -5.65 8.45 -11.01
C TYR A 138 -5.99 8.51 -12.49
N ASN A 139 -7.27 8.61 -12.84
CA ASN A 139 -7.70 8.70 -14.26
C ASN A 139 -7.04 9.86 -14.98
N ASP A 140 -6.88 11.00 -14.30
CA ASP A 140 -6.28 12.19 -14.90
C ASP A 140 -4.78 12.03 -15.14
N ARG A 141 -4.15 11.02 -14.55
CA ARG A 141 -2.69 10.83 -14.56
C ARG A 141 -2.21 9.52 -15.19
N ILE A 142 -3.14 8.69 -15.63
CA ILE A 142 -2.78 7.41 -16.30
C ILE A 142 -3.21 7.40 -17.76
#